data_98b587561cf282a0e18db665c5d89aee
#
_entry.id   98b587561cf282a0e18db665c5d89aee
#
_cell.length_a   1.000
_cell.length_b   1.000
_cell.length_c   1.000
_cell.angle_alpha   90.00
_cell.angle_beta   90.00
_cell.angle_gamma   90.00
#
_symmetry.space_group_name_H-M   'P 1'
#
loop_
_entity.id
_entity.type
_entity.pdbx_description
1 polymer ?
#
loop_
_entity_poly.entity_id
_entity_poly.type
_entity_poly.pdbx_seq_one_letter_code
_entity_poly.pdbx_strand_id
1 'polypeptide(L)'
;MKIAIDAMGGDNGHEVNVEGACLAIDEFPSLEKLYLVGDENQITNSLERLNTNNSKIEIIHSSEVVEMNESPAMAIRRKKKSSISIATDLVKDGTCEAIVSAGNTGAAVAAATLKLRNIKGVDRAGIATPMPNEYGTCYLLDAGANTEAKPSHLLQYAIMGSVYSKEVNGKSNPKVGLMSNGSEDEKGSAFTKEVFAPVSYTHLTLPTSSQVV
;
A
#
# COMPACT_ATOMS: atom_id res chain seq x y z
N MET A 1 8.69 13.55 -9.60
CA MET A 1 7.91 12.93 -8.49
C MET A 1 8.70 12.99 -7.20
N LYS A 2 8.03 13.37 -6.09
CA LYS A 2 8.62 13.46 -4.74
C LYS A 2 8.01 12.36 -3.87
N ILE A 3 8.85 11.60 -3.17
CA ILE A 3 8.41 10.45 -2.37
C ILE A 3 8.95 10.57 -0.94
N ALA A 4 8.10 10.28 0.05
CA ALA A 4 8.50 10.09 1.43
C ALA A 4 8.78 8.62 1.72
N ILE A 5 9.90 8.32 2.36
CA ILE A 5 10.30 6.97 2.75
C ILE A 5 10.31 6.89 4.26
N ASP A 6 9.52 5.98 4.83
CA ASP A 6 9.65 5.56 6.23
C ASP A 6 10.96 4.78 6.38
N ALA A 7 12.03 5.51 6.66
CA ALA A 7 13.38 4.95 6.67
C ALA A 7 13.62 3.98 7.84
N MET A 8 12.79 4.04 8.89
CA MET A 8 12.97 3.23 10.10
C MET A 8 12.14 1.95 10.10
N GLY A 9 11.22 1.78 9.14
CA GLY A 9 10.35 0.62 9.07
C GLY A 9 11.05 -0.62 8.48
N GLY A 10 10.64 -1.81 8.93
CA GLY A 10 11.08 -3.10 8.38
C GLY A 10 12.00 -3.90 9.29
N ASP A 11 12.11 -5.19 9.00
CA ASP A 11 12.86 -6.15 9.82
C ASP A 11 14.39 -6.03 9.65
N ASN A 12 14.84 -5.44 8.55
CA ASN A 12 16.25 -5.36 8.19
C ASN A 12 16.91 -4.01 8.57
N GLY A 13 16.18 -3.16 9.29
CA GLY A 13 16.69 -1.88 9.78
C GLY A 13 16.72 -0.77 8.71
N HIS A 14 17.13 0.42 9.16
CA HIS A 14 17.14 1.63 8.34
C HIS A 14 18.16 1.60 7.19
N GLU A 15 19.23 0.84 7.33
CA GLU A 15 20.32 0.76 6.36
C GLU A 15 19.84 0.31 4.97
N VAL A 16 19.01 -0.73 4.95
CA VAL A 16 18.43 -1.26 3.68
C VAL A 16 17.52 -0.24 3.01
N ASN A 17 16.73 0.50 3.80
CA ASN A 17 15.85 1.55 3.28
C ASN A 17 16.65 2.72 2.69
N VAL A 18 17.75 3.12 3.33
CA VAL A 18 18.64 4.18 2.84
C VAL A 18 19.38 3.74 1.57
N GLU A 19 19.90 2.51 1.55
CA GLU A 19 20.54 1.94 0.35
C GLU A 19 19.56 1.87 -0.82
N GLY A 20 18.36 1.33 -0.57
CA GLY A 20 17.31 1.27 -1.58
C GLY A 20 16.90 2.65 -2.13
N ALA A 21 16.89 3.68 -1.29
CA ALA A 21 16.63 5.05 -1.71
C ALA A 21 17.74 5.59 -2.62
N CYS A 22 19.01 5.32 -2.31
CA CYS A 22 20.15 5.70 -3.14
C CYS A 22 20.07 5.03 -4.51
N LEU A 23 19.83 3.71 -4.54
CA LEU A 23 19.66 2.96 -5.79
C LEU A 23 18.50 3.50 -6.63
N ALA A 24 17.37 3.80 -6.00
CA ALA A 24 16.19 4.32 -6.69
C ALA A 24 16.44 5.67 -7.35
N ILE A 25 17.17 6.58 -6.70
CA ILE A 25 17.51 7.89 -7.26
C ILE A 25 18.40 7.74 -8.50
N ASP A 26 19.30 6.79 -8.50
CA ASP A 26 20.21 6.54 -9.62
C ASP A 26 19.49 5.85 -10.79
N GLU A 27 18.56 4.93 -10.48
CA GLU A 27 17.83 4.15 -11.49
C GLU A 27 16.67 4.92 -12.14
N PHE A 28 15.99 5.81 -11.37
CA PHE A 28 14.78 6.49 -11.82
C PHE A 28 14.97 8.01 -11.96
N PRO A 29 15.39 8.52 -13.13
CA PRO A 29 15.59 9.95 -13.35
C PRO A 29 14.35 10.83 -13.10
N SER A 30 13.15 10.23 -13.20
CA SER A 30 11.88 10.90 -12.93
C SER A 30 11.65 11.24 -11.44
N LEU A 31 12.46 10.68 -10.54
CA LEU A 31 12.47 11.06 -9.13
C LEU A 31 13.13 12.43 -8.98
N GLU A 32 12.36 13.38 -8.50
CA GLU A 32 12.84 14.74 -8.22
C GLU A 32 13.47 14.82 -6.84
N LYS A 33 12.82 14.17 -5.85
CA LYS A 33 13.28 14.21 -4.47
C LYS A 33 12.78 13.01 -3.67
N LEU A 34 13.64 12.49 -2.79
CA LEU A 34 13.30 11.51 -1.77
C LEU A 34 13.49 12.11 -0.37
N TYR A 35 12.48 12.01 0.46
CA TYR A 35 12.51 12.40 1.85
C TYR A 35 12.68 11.16 2.73
N LEU A 36 13.85 10.98 3.33
CA LEU A 36 14.14 9.90 4.27
C LEU A 36 13.67 10.33 5.65
N VAL A 37 12.59 9.74 6.14
CA VAL A 37 12.00 10.09 7.43
C VAL A 37 12.44 9.10 8.49
N GLY A 38 13.20 9.57 9.49
CA GLY A 38 13.73 8.70 10.53
C GLY A 38 14.70 9.38 11.48
N ASP A 39 15.46 8.59 12.21
CA ASP A 39 16.54 9.14 13.05
C ASP A 39 17.63 9.74 12.17
N GLU A 40 17.81 11.05 12.30
CA GLU A 40 18.73 11.82 11.48
C GLU A 40 20.18 11.33 11.56
N ASN A 41 20.64 10.96 12.76
CA ASN A 41 22.01 10.49 12.94
C ASN A 41 22.23 9.13 12.27
N GLN A 42 21.27 8.20 12.43
CA GLN A 42 21.36 6.88 11.82
C GLN A 42 21.32 6.96 10.29
N ILE A 43 20.43 7.78 9.74
CA ILE A 43 20.32 7.97 8.29
C ILE A 43 21.58 8.63 7.74
N THR A 44 22.09 9.70 8.40
CA THR A 44 23.33 10.39 7.99
C THR A 44 24.52 9.43 7.97
N ASN A 45 24.70 8.64 9.04
CA ASN A 45 25.77 7.65 9.09
C ASN A 45 25.67 6.61 7.95
N SER A 46 24.45 6.21 7.58
CA SER A 46 24.25 5.28 6.46
C SER A 46 24.60 5.92 5.12
N LEU A 47 24.21 7.17 4.88
CA LEU A 47 24.55 7.90 3.67
C LEU A 47 26.06 8.13 3.54
N GLU A 48 26.75 8.47 4.65
CA GLU A 48 28.20 8.61 4.68
C GLU A 48 28.92 7.31 4.34
N ARG A 49 28.47 6.16 4.89
CA ARG A 49 29.03 4.84 4.56
C ARG A 49 28.85 4.46 3.07
N LEU A 50 27.77 4.91 2.47
CA LEU A 50 27.49 4.70 1.04
C LEU A 50 28.21 5.73 0.14
N ASN A 51 28.99 6.68 0.74
CA ASN A 51 29.61 7.80 0.04
C ASN A 51 28.63 8.57 -0.86
N THR A 52 27.37 8.68 -0.41
CA THR A 52 26.33 9.35 -1.20
C THR A 52 26.08 10.75 -0.63
N ASN A 53 26.25 11.76 -1.49
CA ASN A 53 25.84 13.13 -1.22
C ASN A 53 24.97 13.63 -2.39
N ASN A 54 23.76 13.06 -2.50
CA ASN A 54 22.86 13.39 -3.59
C ASN A 54 21.87 14.48 -3.13
N SER A 55 21.88 15.62 -3.81
CA SER A 55 21.02 16.78 -3.51
C SER A 55 19.51 16.48 -3.61
N LYS A 56 19.15 15.36 -4.23
CA LYS A 56 17.77 14.88 -4.30
C LYS A 56 17.31 14.13 -3.04
N ILE A 57 18.23 13.81 -2.12
CA ILE A 57 17.89 13.17 -0.83
C ILE A 57 17.84 14.23 0.25
N GLU A 58 16.76 14.24 1.02
CA GLU A 58 16.57 15.10 2.18
C GLU A 58 16.16 14.26 3.39
N ILE A 59 16.74 14.55 4.55
CA ILE A 59 16.42 13.86 5.80
C ILE A 59 15.38 14.67 6.57
N ILE A 60 14.34 14.00 7.04
CA ILE A 60 13.37 14.58 7.97
C ILE A 60 13.43 13.79 9.27
N HIS A 61 13.82 14.46 10.34
CA HIS A 61 13.99 13.82 11.63
C HIS A 61 12.67 13.28 12.20
N SER A 62 12.71 12.06 12.70
CA SER A 62 11.66 11.39 13.46
C SER A 62 12.23 10.86 14.77
N SER A 63 11.57 11.18 15.88
CA SER A 63 11.99 10.74 17.21
C SER A 63 11.35 9.45 17.69
N GLU A 64 10.43 8.89 16.93
CA GLU A 64 9.67 7.69 17.28
C GLU A 64 9.61 6.72 16.10
N VAL A 65 9.54 5.42 16.40
CA VAL A 65 9.37 4.35 15.42
C VAL A 65 8.19 3.48 15.83
N VAL A 66 7.40 3.03 14.87
CA VAL A 66 6.36 2.01 15.09
C VAL A 66 6.98 0.65 14.85
N GLU A 67 7.03 -0.17 15.89
CA GLU A 67 7.58 -1.51 15.82
C GLU A 67 6.64 -2.50 15.13
N MET A 68 7.19 -3.58 14.57
CA MET A 68 6.42 -4.58 13.83
C MET A 68 5.34 -5.29 14.67
N ASN A 69 5.56 -5.42 15.99
CA ASN A 69 4.67 -6.09 16.94
C ASN A 69 3.67 -5.15 17.63
N GLU A 70 3.67 -3.85 17.33
CA GLU A 70 2.76 -2.90 17.96
C GLU A 70 1.36 -2.96 17.33
N SER A 71 0.35 -2.68 18.15
CA SER A 71 -1.03 -2.50 17.67
C SER A 71 -1.12 -1.29 16.73
N PRO A 72 -1.43 -1.49 15.44
CA PRO A 72 -1.31 -0.46 14.41
C PRO A 72 -2.03 0.85 14.72
N ALA A 73 -3.33 0.76 14.97
CA ALA A 73 -4.17 1.95 15.20
C ALA A 73 -3.78 2.70 16.50
N MET A 74 -3.37 1.97 17.53
CA MET A 74 -2.91 2.59 18.79
C MET A 74 -1.55 3.23 18.63
N ALA A 75 -0.62 2.58 17.92
CA ALA A 75 0.69 3.13 17.64
C ALA A 75 0.58 4.47 16.90
N ILE A 76 -0.18 4.53 15.81
CA ILE A 76 -0.36 5.76 15.04
C ILE A 76 -1.03 6.88 15.85
N ARG A 77 -1.96 6.55 16.74
CA ARG A 77 -2.59 7.56 17.60
C ARG A 77 -1.67 8.12 18.68
N ARG A 78 -0.76 7.30 19.21
CA ARG A 78 0.16 7.66 20.30
C ARG A 78 1.46 8.25 19.75
N LYS A 79 2.10 7.60 18.78
CA LYS A 79 3.39 7.97 18.19
C LYS A 79 3.21 8.92 17.00
N LYS A 80 2.81 10.14 17.28
CA LYS A 80 2.55 11.15 16.24
C LYS A 80 3.82 11.62 15.52
N LYS A 81 4.98 11.44 16.16
CA LYS A 81 6.29 11.77 15.63
C LYS A 81 7.03 10.54 15.10
N SER A 82 6.32 9.44 14.81
CA SER A 82 6.92 8.27 14.18
C SER A 82 7.20 8.54 12.70
N SER A 83 8.21 7.87 12.18
CA SER A 83 8.66 7.98 10.80
C SER A 83 7.51 7.79 9.80
N ILE A 84 6.71 6.74 9.99
CA ILE A 84 5.52 6.49 9.15
C ILE A 84 4.46 7.59 9.28
N SER A 85 4.27 8.16 10.48
CA SER A 85 3.31 9.25 10.70
C SER A 85 3.75 10.53 10.00
N ILE A 86 5.00 10.93 10.12
CA ILE A 86 5.56 12.11 9.48
C ILE A 86 5.58 11.93 7.96
N ALA A 87 6.02 10.76 7.45
CA ALA A 87 6.01 10.47 6.02
C ALA A 87 4.59 10.56 5.42
N THR A 88 3.56 10.12 6.18
CA THR A 88 2.17 10.27 5.74
C THR A 88 1.69 11.72 5.77
N ASP A 89 2.16 12.54 6.72
CA ASP A 89 1.83 13.96 6.76
C ASP A 89 2.42 14.72 5.56
N LEU A 90 3.63 14.37 5.09
CA LEU A 90 4.22 14.94 3.87
C LEU A 90 3.38 14.68 2.61
N VAL A 91 2.71 13.54 2.55
CA VAL A 91 1.76 13.27 1.45
C VAL A 91 0.47 14.05 1.66
N LYS A 92 -0.03 14.14 2.89
CA LYS A 92 -1.26 14.87 3.22
C LYS A 92 -1.18 16.35 2.90
N ASP A 93 -0.04 16.98 3.15
CA ASP A 93 0.17 18.41 2.91
C ASP A 93 0.60 18.74 1.48
N GLY A 94 0.80 17.71 0.64
CA GLY A 94 1.18 17.85 -0.77
C GLY A 94 2.68 18.08 -1.01
N THR A 95 3.52 17.94 0.01
CA THR A 95 4.98 17.98 -0.14
C THR A 95 5.47 16.79 -0.94
N CYS A 96 4.88 15.61 -0.70
CA CYS A 96 5.16 14.37 -1.42
C CYS A 96 3.91 13.84 -2.13
N GLU A 97 4.13 13.11 -3.22
CA GLU A 97 3.07 12.48 -4.03
C GLU A 97 2.80 11.03 -3.59
N ALA A 98 3.77 10.42 -2.92
CA ALA A 98 3.66 9.04 -2.44
C ALA A 98 4.48 8.80 -1.17
N ILE A 99 4.17 7.70 -0.49
CA ILE A 99 4.91 7.17 0.66
C ILE A 99 5.33 5.73 0.37
N VAL A 100 6.54 5.38 0.81
CA VAL A 100 7.04 4.00 0.81
C VAL A 100 7.41 3.61 2.24
N SER A 101 6.97 2.45 2.68
CA SER A 101 7.31 1.88 3.98
C SER A 101 7.46 0.37 3.88
N ALA A 102 8.54 -0.16 4.44
CA ALA A 102 8.75 -1.60 4.64
C ALA A 102 8.35 -2.05 6.06
N GLY A 103 7.76 -1.15 6.85
CA GLY A 103 7.41 -1.37 8.24
C GLY A 103 6.09 -2.11 8.46
N ASN A 104 5.52 -1.92 9.64
CA ASN A 104 4.25 -2.55 10.03
C ASN A 104 3.12 -2.16 9.06
N THR A 105 2.67 -3.14 8.27
CA THR A 105 1.65 -2.96 7.22
C THR A 105 0.35 -2.37 7.78
N GLY A 106 -0.09 -2.87 8.94
CA GLY A 106 -1.28 -2.33 9.60
C GLY A 106 -1.11 -0.88 10.03
N ALA A 107 0.10 -0.48 10.45
CA ALA A 107 0.40 0.90 10.80
C ALA A 107 0.39 1.80 9.56
N ALA A 108 0.90 1.34 8.42
CA ALA A 108 0.81 2.08 7.16
C ALA A 108 -0.64 2.31 6.73
N VAL A 109 -1.48 1.26 6.78
CA VAL A 109 -2.92 1.37 6.50
C VAL A 109 -3.62 2.29 7.50
N ALA A 110 -3.30 2.18 8.79
CA ALA A 110 -3.87 3.03 9.83
C ALA A 110 -3.47 4.51 9.65
N ALA A 111 -2.21 4.79 9.33
CA ALA A 111 -1.72 6.14 9.07
C ALA A 111 -2.42 6.75 7.85
N ALA A 112 -2.48 6.01 6.74
CA ALA A 112 -3.18 6.44 5.54
C ALA A 112 -4.66 6.72 5.83
N THR A 113 -5.37 5.78 6.46
CA THR A 113 -6.80 5.94 6.77
C THR A 113 -7.08 7.11 7.71
N LEU A 114 -6.27 7.29 8.77
CA LEU A 114 -6.49 8.34 9.76
C LEU A 114 -6.09 9.73 9.25
N LYS A 115 -5.04 9.83 8.45
CA LYS A 115 -4.45 11.11 8.03
C LYS A 115 -4.89 11.53 6.64
N LEU A 116 -4.84 10.64 5.64
CA LEU A 116 -5.27 10.94 4.27
C LEU A 116 -6.78 10.78 4.09
N ARG A 117 -7.39 9.89 4.89
CA ARG A 117 -8.81 9.51 4.83
C ARG A 117 -9.15 8.71 3.57
N ASN A 118 -10.36 8.15 3.57
CA ASN A 118 -10.87 7.42 2.42
C ASN A 118 -11.45 8.38 1.37
N ILE A 119 -11.40 7.98 0.13
CA ILE A 119 -12.13 8.63 -0.97
C ILE A 119 -13.63 8.56 -0.65
N LYS A 120 -14.37 9.62 -0.97
CA LYS A 120 -15.83 9.67 -0.75
C LYS A 120 -16.51 8.47 -1.42
N GLY A 121 -17.29 7.72 -0.65
CA GLY A 121 -17.97 6.51 -1.09
C GLY A 121 -17.19 5.22 -0.87
N VAL A 122 -15.97 5.29 -0.37
CA VAL A 122 -15.16 4.12 0.03
C VAL A 122 -15.22 3.97 1.56
N ASP A 123 -15.82 2.88 2.03
CA ASP A 123 -15.98 2.64 3.47
C ASP A 123 -14.68 2.16 4.11
N ARG A 124 -13.91 1.32 3.39
CA ARG A 124 -12.66 0.75 3.87
C ARG A 124 -11.58 0.74 2.79
N ALA A 125 -10.38 1.19 3.16
CA ALA A 125 -9.19 0.98 2.35
C ALA A 125 -8.84 -0.51 2.28
N GLY A 126 -8.29 -0.95 1.16
CA GLY A 126 -7.75 -2.30 0.95
C GLY A 126 -6.35 -2.24 0.39
N ILE A 127 -5.57 -3.28 0.63
CA ILE A 127 -4.22 -3.43 0.07
C ILE A 127 -4.32 -4.13 -1.28
N ALA A 128 -3.87 -3.46 -2.34
CA ALA A 128 -3.75 -4.06 -3.66
C ALA A 128 -2.35 -4.65 -3.84
N THR A 129 -2.26 -5.96 -3.99
CA THR A 129 -0.99 -6.66 -4.20
C THR A 129 -0.90 -7.17 -5.63
N PRO A 130 0.13 -6.79 -6.40
CA PRO A 130 0.36 -7.34 -7.72
C PRO A 130 0.80 -8.80 -7.62
N MET A 131 0.11 -9.67 -8.36
CA MET A 131 0.41 -11.09 -8.44
C MET A 131 0.74 -11.44 -9.90
N PRO A 132 1.93 -11.99 -10.16
CA PRO A 132 2.28 -12.43 -11.51
C PRO A 132 1.46 -13.66 -11.91
N ASN A 133 1.11 -13.75 -13.19
CA ASN A 133 0.50 -14.92 -13.80
C ASN A 133 1.03 -15.13 -15.22
N GLU A 134 0.62 -16.20 -15.89
CA GLU A 134 1.05 -16.55 -17.25
C GLU A 134 0.77 -15.45 -18.30
N TYR A 135 -0.18 -14.57 -18.04
CA TYR A 135 -0.63 -13.51 -18.96
C TYR A 135 -0.23 -12.10 -18.51
N GLY A 136 0.62 -12.00 -17.48
CA GLY A 136 1.10 -10.73 -16.95
C GLY A 136 0.86 -10.55 -15.46
N THR A 137 0.13 -9.51 -15.07
CA THR A 137 -0.13 -9.19 -13.65
C THR A 137 -1.62 -9.10 -13.38
N CYS A 138 -2.08 -9.72 -12.29
CA CYS A 138 -3.38 -9.45 -11.68
C CYS A 138 -3.18 -8.77 -10.31
N TYR A 139 -4.24 -8.21 -9.75
CA TYR A 139 -4.22 -7.60 -8.43
C TYR A 139 -5.12 -8.34 -7.47
N LEU A 140 -4.56 -8.81 -6.37
CA LEU A 140 -5.33 -9.32 -5.24
C LEU A 140 -5.75 -8.13 -4.37
N LEU A 141 -7.05 -7.99 -4.10
CA LEU A 141 -7.64 -6.99 -3.21
C LEU A 141 -8.68 -7.68 -2.29
N ASP A 142 -8.61 -7.64 -1.01
CA ASP A 142 -7.64 -7.01 -0.10
C ASP A 142 -6.59 -8.04 0.35
N ALA A 143 -5.33 -7.67 0.38
CA ALA A 143 -4.23 -8.56 0.79
C ALA A 143 -3.88 -8.40 2.27
N GLY A 144 -4.88 -8.39 3.16
CA GLY A 144 -4.68 -8.52 4.61
C GLY A 144 -4.86 -7.24 5.44
N ALA A 145 -5.39 -6.14 4.88
CA ALA A 145 -5.74 -4.97 5.69
C ALA A 145 -7.01 -5.19 6.54
N ASN A 146 -7.94 -6.02 6.07
CA ASN A 146 -9.24 -6.22 6.70
C ASN A 146 -9.56 -7.70 6.88
N THR A 147 -9.48 -8.19 8.10
CA THR A 147 -9.82 -9.58 8.45
C THR A 147 -11.33 -9.84 8.52
N GLU A 148 -12.12 -8.78 8.72
CA GLU A 148 -13.58 -8.83 8.85
C GLU A 148 -14.24 -7.94 7.78
N ALA A 149 -14.07 -8.31 6.50
CA ALA A 149 -14.72 -7.62 5.42
C ALA A 149 -16.23 -7.92 5.37
N LYS A 150 -17.04 -6.92 5.02
CA LYS A 150 -18.46 -7.09 4.71
C LYS A 150 -18.65 -7.29 3.20
N PRO A 151 -19.80 -7.87 2.75
CA PRO A 151 -20.10 -7.97 1.32
C PRO A 151 -19.99 -6.64 0.56
N SER A 152 -20.45 -5.55 1.17
CA SER A 152 -20.33 -4.20 0.59
C SER A 152 -18.87 -3.75 0.41
N HIS A 153 -17.96 -4.17 1.29
CA HIS A 153 -16.54 -3.86 1.13
C HIS A 153 -15.93 -4.59 -0.08
N LEU A 154 -16.30 -5.87 -0.28
CA LEU A 154 -15.79 -6.64 -1.41
C LEU A 154 -16.30 -6.06 -2.74
N LEU A 155 -17.52 -5.57 -2.78
CA LEU A 155 -18.03 -4.85 -3.95
C LEU A 155 -17.19 -3.58 -4.23
N GLN A 156 -16.89 -2.81 -3.19
CA GLN A 156 -16.02 -1.64 -3.34
C GLN A 156 -14.60 -2.03 -3.78
N TYR A 157 -14.04 -3.12 -3.27
CA TYR A 157 -12.73 -3.64 -3.69
C TYR A 157 -12.75 -4.08 -5.15
N ALA A 158 -13.83 -4.72 -5.61
CA ALA A 158 -14.00 -5.09 -7.01
C ALA A 158 -13.94 -3.86 -7.94
N ILE A 159 -14.66 -2.81 -7.58
CA ILE A 159 -14.66 -1.54 -8.33
C ILE A 159 -13.28 -0.88 -8.29
N MET A 160 -12.68 -0.75 -7.10
CA MET A 160 -11.36 -0.14 -6.94
C MET A 160 -10.28 -0.92 -7.68
N GLY A 161 -10.30 -2.25 -7.62
CA GLY A 161 -9.37 -3.11 -8.33
C GLY A 161 -9.49 -2.99 -9.84
N SER A 162 -10.71 -2.88 -10.36
CA SER A 162 -10.96 -2.65 -11.77
C SER A 162 -10.39 -1.31 -12.23
N VAL A 163 -10.67 -0.22 -11.51
CA VAL A 163 -10.14 1.12 -11.81
C VAL A 163 -8.61 1.11 -11.71
N TYR A 164 -8.05 0.54 -10.65
CA TYR A 164 -6.60 0.47 -10.45
C TYR A 164 -5.90 -0.29 -11.59
N SER A 165 -6.43 -1.44 -11.98
CA SER A 165 -5.88 -2.24 -13.08
C SER A 165 -5.94 -1.49 -14.42
N LYS A 166 -6.99 -0.70 -14.65
CA LYS A 166 -7.12 0.14 -15.84
C LYS A 166 -6.09 1.26 -15.85
N GLU A 167 -5.98 2.01 -14.77
CA GLU A 167 -5.13 3.22 -14.70
C GLU A 167 -3.64 2.88 -14.57
N VAL A 168 -3.29 1.83 -13.80
CA VAL A 168 -1.90 1.46 -13.54
C VAL A 168 -1.34 0.51 -14.60
N ASN A 169 -2.14 -0.50 -15.04
CA ASN A 169 -1.68 -1.48 -16.02
C ASN A 169 -2.16 -1.21 -17.45
N GLY A 170 -2.92 -0.15 -17.69
CA GLY A 170 -3.46 0.16 -19.01
C GLY A 170 -4.46 -0.87 -19.56
N LYS A 171 -5.02 -1.75 -18.71
CA LYS A 171 -6.00 -2.73 -19.15
C LYS A 171 -7.33 -2.05 -19.46
N SER A 172 -7.71 -2.01 -20.73
CA SER A 172 -8.95 -1.34 -21.16
C SER A 172 -10.22 -1.97 -20.59
N ASN A 173 -10.21 -3.27 -20.34
CA ASN A 173 -11.36 -4.02 -19.81
C ASN A 173 -10.92 -5.07 -18.80
N PRO A 174 -10.54 -4.66 -17.57
CA PRO A 174 -10.08 -5.58 -16.54
C PRO A 174 -11.23 -6.48 -16.08
N LYS A 175 -10.97 -7.78 -15.99
CA LYS A 175 -11.89 -8.75 -15.41
C LYS A 175 -11.71 -8.79 -13.90
N VAL A 176 -12.82 -8.94 -13.18
CA VAL A 176 -12.81 -9.09 -11.72
C VAL A 176 -13.26 -10.52 -11.39
N GLY A 177 -12.48 -11.21 -10.56
CA GLY A 177 -12.82 -12.53 -10.04
C GLY A 177 -13.06 -12.48 -8.54
N LEU A 178 -14.04 -13.21 -8.05
CA LEU A 178 -14.26 -13.44 -6.63
C LEU A 178 -13.62 -14.78 -6.25
N MET A 179 -12.67 -14.76 -5.31
CA MET A 179 -12.06 -15.99 -4.81
C MET A 179 -13.09 -16.79 -4.00
N SER A 180 -13.26 -18.06 -4.37
CA SER A 180 -14.17 -19.00 -3.73
C SER A 180 -13.58 -20.42 -3.73
N ASN A 181 -14.16 -21.33 -2.93
CA ASN A 181 -13.71 -22.72 -2.78
C ASN A 181 -14.09 -23.63 -3.95
N GLY A 182 -14.70 -23.13 -5.00
CA GLY A 182 -15.12 -23.89 -6.18
C GLY A 182 -15.76 -23.01 -7.22
N SER A 183 -15.99 -23.57 -8.40
CA SER A 183 -16.54 -22.89 -9.57
C SER A 183 -18.05 -23.03 -9.71
N GLU A 184 -18.67 -23.96 -8.97
CA GLU A 184 -20.10 -24.21 -9.04
C GLU A 184 -20.87 -23.21 -8.16
N ASP A 185 -22.05 -22.77 -8.61
CA ASP A 185 -22.89 -21.78 -7.91
C ASP A 185 -23.29 -22.20 -6.49
N GLU A 186 -23.31 -23.51 -6.23
CA GLU A 186 -23.62 -24.06 -4.91
C GLU A 186 -22.44 -24.08 -3.96
N LYS A 187 -21.21 -23.95 -4.46
CA LYS A 187 -19.99 -23.90 -3.64
C LYS A 187 -19.69 -22.48 -3.18
N GLY A 188 -18.85 -22.39 -2.18
CA GLY A 188 -18.52 -21.13 -1.51
C GLY A 188 -19.25 -20.94 -0.20
N SER A 189 -18.74 -20.04 0.62
CA SER A 189 -19.36 -19.67 1.89
C SER A 189 -20.64 -18.87 1.66
N ALA A 190 -21.49 -18.77 2.67
CA ALA A 190 -22.64 -17.86 2.62
C ALA A 190 -22.22 -16.42 2.28
N PHE A 191 -21.07 -16.01 2.78
CA PHE A 191 -20.46 -14.71 2.51
C PHE A 191 -20.12 -14.52 1.02
N THR A 192 -19.46 -15.48 0.37
CA THR A 192 -19.12 -15.36 -1.06
C THR A 192 -20.37 -15.35 -1.94
N LYS A 193 -21.40 -16.10 -1.59
CA LYS A 193 -22.70 -16.09 -2.30
C LYS A 193 -23.41 -14.75 -2.18
N GLU A 194 -23.37 -14.12 -1.00
CA GLU A 194 -23.94 -12.80 -0.77
C GLU A 194 -23.19 -11.69 -1.56
N VAL A 195 -21.88 -11.85 -1.73
CA VAL A 195 -21.04 -10.89 -2.51
C VAL A 195 -21.25 -11.06 -4.02
N PHE A 196 -21.48 -12.27 -4.49
CA PHE A 196 -21.54 -12.56 -5.93
C PHE A 196 -22.64 -11.78 -6.66
N ALA A 197 -23.84 -11.72 -6.11
CA ALA A 197 -24.96 -11.03 -6.73
C ALA A 197 -24.71 -9.53 -6.98
N PRO A 198 -24.30 -8.70 -5.97
CA PRO A 198 -24.02 -7.30 -6.20
C PRO A 198 -22.86 -7.05 -7.18
N VAL A 199 -21.81 -7.88 -7.15
CA VAL A 199 -20.64 -7.72 -8.04
C VAL A 199 -21.01 -8.05 -9.48
N SER A 200 -21.81 -9.08 -9.74
CA SER A 200 -22.28 -9.42 -11.10
C SER A 200 -23.20 -8.34 -11.71
N TYR A 201 -23.95 -7.62 -10.88
CA TYR A 201 -24.83 -6.52 -11.34
C TYR A 201 -24.08 -5.24 -11.75
N THR A 202 -22.81 -5.07 -11.36
CA THR A 202 -22.05 -3.83 -11.63
C THR A 202 -21.37 -3.77 -12.99
N HIS A 203 -21.76 -4.60 -13.95
CA HIS A 203 -21.11 -4.75 -15.28
C HIS A 203 -19.63 -5.19 -15.20
N LEU A 204 -19.18 -5.61 -14.03
CA LEU A 204 -17.93 -6.29 -13.86
C LEU A 204 -18.13 -7.73 -14.37
N THR A 205 -17.46 -8.11 -15.44
CA THR A 205 -17.51 -9.49 -15.93
C THR A 205 -16.83 -10.41 -14.93
N LEU A 206 -17.62 -11.10 -14.11
CA LEU A 206 -17.12 -12.18 -13.28
C LEU A 206 -16.96 -13.43 -14.14
N PRO A 207 -15.78 -14.03 -14.25
CA PRO A 207 -15.68 -15.38 -14.73
C PRO A 207 -16.38 -16.31 -13.75
N THR A 208 -17.28 -17.16 -14.24
CA THR A 208 -18.00 -18.17 -13.48
C THR A 208 -17.12 -19.36 -13.06
N SER A 209 -15.83 -19.32 -13.33
CA SER A 209 -14.88 -20.34 -12.94
C SER A 209 -13.88 -19.82 -11.91
N SER A 210 -13.53 -20.68 -10.95
CA SER A 210 -12.52 -20.47 -9.92
C SER A 210 -11.08 -20.30 -10.43
N GLN A 211 -10.89 -20.04 -11.70
CA GLN A 211 -9.58 -19.74 -12.25
C GLN A 211 -9.28 -18.26 -12.03
N VAL A 212 -8.37 -18.02 -11.10
CA VAL A 212 -7.63 -16.75 -11.04
C VAL A 212 -6.83 -16.68 -12.34
N VAL A 213 -7.25 -15.85 -13.26
CA VAL A 213 -6.54 -15.55 -14.49
C VAL A 213 -5.77 -14.25 -14.30
#